data_5192488cdd3e1d3e4d327546810dcd7e
#
_entry.id   5192488cdd3e1d3e4d327546810dcd7e
#
_cell.length_a   1.000
_cell.length_b   1.000
_cell.length_c   1.000
_cell.angle_alpha   90.00
_cell.angle_beta   90.00
_cell.angle_gamma   90.00
#
_symmetry.space_group_name_H-M   'P 1'
#
loop_
_entity.id
_entity.type
_entity.pdbx_description
1 polymer ?
#
loop_
_entity_poly.entity_id
_entity_poly.type
_entity_poly.pdbx_seq_one_letter_code
_entity_poly.pdbx_strand_id
1 'polypeptide(L)'
;MKNDDEQSSLMLAVIGIIPVIWFALLVAPYLSSGLMGFLDGVPEAMNHPFSIRLCGDSVKTVLIFLLSYGMGIGIYISTKKHYRRGEEHGSAKWGNVKKINRRYREKRFTKNKLLTMHVRISYNMRKHLRNVLTVVIGGSGSGKTRFFAKPNLMQANTSFVVLDPKGENLRDTGYLLEEKGYEVRVLDLINMEKSHCYNPFVYLKDDNDVQRLVTNLFKATTPKGSQSNDPFWDTAASMLLLALIFYLQYEAPEEEQNFPMVMEMLRAGEVREDDDQYQSPLDELFERLEMKNPEHIAVKYYKDYHSGSAKTLKSIQITLAARLEKFNLSSLAALTATDDL
;
A
#
# COMPACT_ATOMS: atom_id res chain seq x y z
N MET A 1 -8.75 11.31 -39.02
CA MET A 1 -8.46 12.69 -38.58
C MET A 1 -7.01 12.96 -38.18
N LYS A 2 -6.31 12.11 -37.47
CA LYS A 2 -4.89 12.35 -37.10
C LYS A 2 -3.91 12.25 -38.28
N ASN A 3 -4.25 11.43 -39.29
CA ASN A 3 -3.46 11.27 -40.52
C ASN A 3 -3.64 12.44 -41.51
N ASP A 4 -4.79 13.09 -41.50
CA ASP A 4 -5.14 14.10 -42.52
C ASP A 4 -4.40 15.44 -42.25
N ASP A 5 -4.23 15.82 -40.96
CA ASP A 5 -3.51 17.05 -40.60
C ASP A 5 -1.97 16.90 -40.78
N GLU A 6 -1.44 15.71 -40.59
CA GLU A 6 0.01 15.42 -40.85
C GLU A 6 0.24 15.34 -42.38
N GLN A 7 -0.64 14.72 -43.16
CA GLN A 7 -0.54 14.63 -44.59
C GLN A 7 -0.70 16.04 -45.26
N SER A 8 -1.59 16.86 -44.78
CA SER A 8 -1.78 18.21 -45.30
C SER A 8 -0.57 19.12 -45.01
N SER A 9 0.01 19.02 -43.82
CA SER A 9 1.21 19.81 -43.47
C SER A 9 2.44 19.37 -44.27
N LEU A 10 2.58 18.07 -44.53
CA LEU A 10 3.68 17.53 -45.34
C LEU A 10 3.49 17.90 -46.82
N MET A 11 2.28 17.91 -47.32
CA MET A 11 1.95 18.36 -48.68
C MET A 11 2.26 19.85 -48.89
N LEU A 12 1.90 20.70 -47.92
CA LEU A 12 2.27 22.12 -47.94
C LEU A 12 3.77 22.36 -47.91
N ALA A 13 4.49 21.56 -47.14
CA ALA A 13 5.95 21.61 -47.04
C ALA A 13 6.60 21.23 -48.42
N VAL A 14 6.07 20.24 -49.09
CA VAL A 14 6.56 19.82 -50.42
C VAL A 14 6.24 20.91 -51.48
N ILE A 15 5.05 21.48 -51.46
CA ILE A 15 4.68 22.56 -52.39
C ILE A 15 5.57 23.80 -52.17
N GLY A 16 5.96 24.09 -50.90
CA GLY A 16 6.84 25.20 -50.55
C GLY A 16 8.27 25.10 -51.11
N ILE A 17 8.70 23.93 -51.56
CA ILE A 17 10.01 23.74 -52.18
C ILE A 17 10.16 24.54 -53.47
N ILE A 18 9.06 24.64 -54.26
CA ILE A 18 9.03 25.32 -55.57
C ILE A 18 9.40 26.81 -55.43
N PRO A 19 8.75 27.61 -54.60
CA PRO A 19 9.11 29.02 -54.39
C PRO A 19 10.48 29.20 -53.79
N VAL A 20 10.94 28.26 -52.96
CA VAL A 20 12.29 28.29 -52.37
C VAL A 20 13.38 28.12 -53.46
N ILE A 21 13.21 27.15 -54.35
CA ILE A 21 14.11 26.98 -55.50
C ILE A 21 14.10 28.17 -56.41
N TRP A 22 12.88 28.68 -56.72
CA TRP A 22 12.73 29.88 -57.55
C TRP A 22 13.48 31.08 -56.95
N PHE A 23 13.24 31.37 -55.68
CA PHE A 23 13.93 32.48 -55.00
C PHE A 23 15.43 32.27 -54.89
N ALA A 24 15.90 31.07 -54.63
CA ALA A 24 17.29 30.73 -54.60
C ALA A 24 18.00 30.97 -55.94
N LEU A 25 17.35 30.60 -57.05
CA LEU A 25 17.90 30.84 -58.40
C LEU A 25 17.87 32.34 -58.75
N LEU A 26 16.91 33.10 -58.29
CA LEU A 26 16.77 34.54 -58.56
C LEU A 26 17.92 35.32 -57.86
N VAL A 27 18.28 34.92 -56.64
CA VAL A 27 19.32 35.63 -55.86
C VAL A 27 20.74 35.05 -56.03
N ALA A 28 20.87 33.91 -56.69
CA ALA A 28 22.16 33.22 -56.90
C ALA A 28 23.29 34.12 -57.48
N PRO A 29 23.05 34.99 -58.49
CA PRO A 29 24.09 35.86 -59.05
C PRO A 29 24.66 36.87 -58.05
N TYR A 30 23.83 37.28 -57.06
CA TYR A 30 24.24 38.29 -56.07
C TYR A 30 24.99 37.70 -54.86
N LEU A 31 24.84 36.41 -54.63
CA LEU A 31 25.50 35.71 -53.52
C LEU A 31 27.02 35.53 -53.74
N SER A 32 27.46 35.53 -54.99
CA SER A 32 28.89 35.48 -55.37
C SER A 32 29.71 36.63 -54.82
N SER A 33 29.09 37.78 -54.55
CA SER A 33 29.69 38.98 -53.95
C SER A 33 29.70 39.00 -52.42
N GLY A 34 29.34 37.87 -51.79
CA GLY A 34 29.24 37.73 -50.34
C GLY A 34 27.93 38.25 -49.74
N LEU A 35 27.88 38.32 -48.40
CA LEU A 35 26.64 38.65 -47.67
C LEU A 35 26.09 40.06 -47.98
N MET A 36 26.99 41.05 -48.18
CA MET A 36 26.60 42.41 -48.52
C MET A 36 26.01 42.46 -49.92
N GLY A 37 26.67 41.80 -50.91
CA GLY A 37 26.12 41.73 -52.27
C GLY A 37 24.76 41.03 -52.36
N PHE A 38 24.53 40.05 -51.48
CA PHE A 38 23.20 39.43 -51.34
C PHE A 38 22.15 40.41 -50.81
N LEU A 39 22.43 41.14 -49.71
CA LEU A 39 21.48 42.08 -49.12
C LEU A 39 21.10 43.23 -50.09
N ASP A 40 22.06 43.75 -50.82
CA ASP A 40 21.87 44.82 -51.81
C ASP A 40 21.21 44.32 -53.09
N GLY A 41 21.46 43.07 -53.46
CA GLY A 41 20.92 42.45 -54.69
C GLY A 41 19.51 41.93 -54.60
N VAL A 42 19.01 41.62 -53.38
CA VAL A 42 17.62 41.08 -53.19
C VAL A 42 16.56 42.07 -53.68
N PRO A 43 16.58 43.39 -53.38
CA PRO A 43 15.59 44.35 -53.92
C PRO A 43 15.63 44.42 -55.44
N GLU A 44 16.80 44.40 -56.03
CA GLU A 44 16.96 44.46 -57.49
C GLU A 44 16.49 43.19 -58.19
N ALA A 45 16.79 42.02 -57.62
CA ALA A 45 16.27 40.73 -58.05
C ALA A 45 14.74 40.66 -58.01
N MET A 46 14.10 41.23 -56.99
CA MET A 46 12.65 41.26 -56.83
C MET A 46 11.96 42.21 -57.81
N ASN A 47 12.64 43.23 -58.35
CA ASN A 47 12.11 44.10 -59.42
C ASN A 47 11.94 43.35 -60.73
N HIS A 48 12.72 42.27 -60.96
CA HIS A 48 12.64 41.44 -62.17
C HIS A 48 12.44 39.95 -61.84
N PRO A 49 11.33 39.54 -61.27
CA PRO A 49 11.10 38.22 -60.63
C PRO A 49 11.19 37.03 -61.60
N PHE A 50 11.08 37.23 -62.88
CA PHE A 50 11.15 36.16 -63.89
C PHE A 50 12.46 36.13 -64.66
N SER A 51 13.42 37.02 -64.37
CA SER A 51 14.75 37.07 -65.06
C SER A 51 15.76 36.18 -64.32
N ILE A 52 15.66 34.87 -64.41
CA ILE A 52 16.60 33.91 -63.80
C ILE A 52 17.85 33.86 -64.66
N ARG A 53 19.02 34.15 -64.04
CA ARG A 53 20.36 34.01 -64.65
C ARG A 53 21.10 32.88 -63.96
N LEU A 54 21.41 31.80 -64.68
CA LEU A 54 22.20 30.69 -64.15
C LEU A 54 23.67 31.10 -64.09
N CYS A 55 24.29 30.99 -62.93
CA CYS A 55 25.71 31.19 -62.66
C CYS A 55 26.32 29.92 -62.02
N GLY A 56 27.66 29.87 -62.01
CA GLY A 56 28.39 28.69 -61.44
C GLY A 56 28.01 28.33 -60.02
N ASP A 57 27.58 29.29 -59.23
CA ASP A 57 27.15 29.11 -57.83
C ASP A 57 25.67 28.84 -57.63
N SER A 58 24.88 28.82 -58.71
CA SER A 58 23.41 28.60 -58.63
C SER A 58 23.06 27.30 -57.92
N VAL A 59 23.76 26.19 -58.15
CA VAL A 59 23.50 24.90 -57.52
C VAL A 59 23.83 24.96 -56.01
N LYS A 60 24.93 25.61 -55.63
CA LYS A 60 25.30 25.76 -54.19
C LYS A 60 24.28 26.60 -53.46
N THR A 61 23.78 27.69 -54.09
CA THR A 61 22.78 28.56 -53.50
C THR A 61 21.47 27.82 -53.29
N VAL A 62 21.01 27.05 -54.26
CA VAL A 62 19.79 26.22 -54.15
C VAL A 62 19.94 25.21 -52.99
N LEU A 63 21.07 24.53 -52.88
CA LEU A 63 21.34 23.59 -51.79
C LEU A 63 21.28 24.26 -50.41
N ILE A 64 21.91 25.44 -50.27
CA ILE A 64 21.90 26.18 -49.00
C ILE A 64 20.43 26.57 -48.62
N PHE A 65 19.66 27.08 -49.55
CA PHE A 65 18.25 27.46 -49.32
C PHE A 65 17.37 26.26 -48.99
N LEU A 66 17.55 25.13 -49.69
CA LEU A 66 16.84 23.90 -49.39
C LEU A 66 17.21 23.32 -48.00
N LEU A 67 18.47 23.35 -47.61
CA LEU A 67 18.90 22.95 -46.29
C LEU A 67 18.31 23.86 -45.19
N SER A 68 18.34 25.18 -45.39
CA SER A 68 17.76 26.17 -44.49
C SER A 68 16.24 25.98 -44.36
N TYR A 69 15.55 25.75 -45.47
CA TYR A 69 14.13 25.46 -45.50
C TYR A 69 13.77 24.17 -44.79
N GLY A 70 14.52 23.08 -45.05
CA GLY A 70 14.37 21.81 -44.38
C GLY A 70 14.60 21.92 -42.87
N MET A 71 15.61 22.67 -42.43
CA MET A 71 15.86 22.95 -41.01
C MET A 71 14.71 23.75 -40.39
N GLY A 72 14.19 24.77 -41.07
CA GLY A 72 13.02 25.54 -40.61
C GLY A 72 11.78 24.69 -40.43
N ILE A 73 11.49 23.79 -41.41
CA ILE A 73 10.38 22.83 -41.29
C ILE A 73 10.63 21.84 -40.15
N GLY A 74 11.86 21.34 -39.99
CA GLY A 74 12.20 20.44 -38.88
C GLY A 74 11.96 21.08 -37.50
N ILE A 75 12.37 22.34 -37.33
CA ILE A 75 12.10 23.14 -36.12
C ILE A 75 10.59 23.33 -35.94
N TYR A 76 9.84 23.70 -36.98
CA TYR A 76 8.42 23.89 -36.93
C TYR A 76 7.67 22.61 -36.51
N ILE A 77 8.02 21.47 -37.09
CA ILE A 77 7.42 20.18 -36.74
C ILE A 77 7.80 19.78 -35.31
N SER A 78 9.06 19.99 -34.88
CA SER A 78 9.53 19.67 -33.54
C SER A 78 8.88 20.54 -32.45
N THR A 79 8.63 21.81 -32.75
CA THR A 79 8.01 22.76 -31.79
C THR A 79 6.49 22.76 -31.82
N LYS A 80 5.86 22.12 -32.83
CA LYS A 80 4.42 22.04 -32.96
C LYS A 80 3.83 21.31 -31.76
N LYS A 81 3.13 22.04 -30.87
CA LYS A 81 2.41 21.47 -29.74
C LYS A 81 1.26 20.59 -30.23
N HIS A 82 1.31 19.30 -29.88
CA HIS A 82 0.23 18.36 -30.16
C HIS A 82 -0.91 18.57 -29.16
N TYR A 83 -1.80 19.51 -29.43
CA TYR A 83 -3.02 19.66 -28.66
C TYR A 83 -3.95 18.48 -28.91
N ARG A 84 -4.29 17.75 -27.83
CA ARG A 84 -5.30 16.68 -27.89
C ARG A 84 -6.68 17.29 -27.70
N ARG A 85 -7.28 17.76 -28.79
CA ARG A 85 -8.65 18.31 -28.77
C ARG A 85 -9.63 17.27 -28.25
N GLY A 86 -10.45 17.61 -27.26
CA GLY A 86 -11.42 16.72 -26.63
C GLY A 86 -10.85 15.83 -25.50
N GLU A 87 -9.63 16.06 -25.08
CA GLU A 87 -9.00 15.38 -23.93
C GLU A 87 -8.58 16.39 -22.85
N GLU A 88 -9.26 17.53 -22.74
CA GLU A 88 -8.93 18.64 -21.81
C GLU A 88 -9.02 18.20 -20.34
N HIS A 89 -9.88 17.23 -20.03
CA HIS A 89 -10.04 16.64 -18.70
C HIS A 89 -9.34 15.28 -18.51
N GLY A 90 -8.48 14.89 -19.46
CA GLY A 90 -7.72 13.64 -19.44
C GLY A 90 -8.08 12.69 -20.58
N SER A 91 -7.15 11.79 -20.89
CA SER A 91 -7.29 10.81 -21.99
C SER A 91 -7.95 9.49 -21.55
N ALA A 92 -8.56 9.44 -20.36
CA ALA A 92 -9.19 8.24 -19.83
C ALA A 92 -10.38 7.81 -20.71
N LYS A 93 -10.37 6.56 -21.14
CA LYS A 93 -11.43 5.93 -21.96
C LYS A 93 -11.77 4.57 -21.41
N TRP A 94 -13.00 4.12 -21.61
CA TRP A 94 -13.36 2.74 -21.34
C TRP A 94 -12.43 1.78 -22.08
N GLY A 95 -11.81 0.87 -21.34
CA GLY A 95 -10.89 -0.09 -21.92
C GLY A 95 -11.60 -1.16 -22.73
N ASN A 96 -10.96 -1.64 -23.79
CA ASN A 96 -11.44 -2.80 -24.52
C ASN A 96 -11.10 -4.08 -23.76
N VAL A 97 -12.13 -4.83 -23.35
CA VAL A 97 -12.02 -6.08 -22.55
C VAL A 97 -11.07 -7.10 -23.19
N LYS A 98 -11.14 -7.31 -24.52
CA LYS A 98 -10.26 -8.26 -25.22
C LYS A 98 -8.79 -7.84 -25.11
N LYS A 99 -8.51 -6.54 -25.28
CA LYS A 99 -7.16 -5.96 -25.18
C LYS A 99 -6.59 -6.07 -23.76
N ILE A 100 -7.41 -5.75 -22.75
CA ILE A 100 -7.05 -5.84 -21.33
C ILE A 100 -6.74 -7.30 -20.97
N ASN A 101 -7.65 -8.20 -21.26
CA ASN A 101 -7.45 -9.62 -20.94
C ASN A 101 -6.24 -10.23 -21.67
N ARG A 102 -5.98 -9.86 -22.94
CA ARG A 102 -4.79 -10.31 -23.66
C ARG A 102 -3.49 -9.91 -22.95
N ARG A 103 -3.48 -8.76 -22.32
CA ARG A 103 -2.29 -8.21 -21.65
C ARG A 103 -2.10 -8.74 -20.23
N TYR A 104 -3.19 -8.88 -19.47
CA TYR A 104 -3.11 -9.06 -18.00
C TYR A 104 -3.56 -10.43 -17.51
N ARG A 105 -4.33 -11.22 -18.26
CA ARG A 105 -4.82 -12.51 -17.79
C ARG A 105 -3.82 -13.65 -18.03
N GLU A 106 -3.93 -14.70 -17.21
CA GLU A 106 -3.40 -16.02 -17.50
C GLU A 106 -4.41 -16.86 -18.27
N LYS A 107 -3.89 -17.84 -19.06
CA LYS A 107 -4.74 -18.78 -19.82
C LYS A 107 -5.60 -19.63 -18.87
N ARG A 108 -4.96 -20.17 -17.81
CA ARG A 108 -5.66 -20.96 -16.79
C ARG A 108 -6.55 -20.04 -15.95
N PHE A 109 -7.85 -20.36 -15.86
CA PHE A 109 -8.85 -19.53 -15.21
C PHE A 109 -8.51 -19.26 -13.75
N THR A 110 -8.18 -20.30 -12.98
CA THR A 110 -7.87 -20.24 -11.55
C THR A 110 -6.61 -19.46 -11.19
N LYS A 111 -5.73 -19.14 -12.15
CA LYS A 111 -4.54 -18.31 -11.92
C LYS A 111 -4.81 -16.81 -12.05
N ASN A 112 -6.07 -16.41 -12.00
CA ASN A 112 -6.47 -15.03 -12.14
C ASN A 112 -7.36 -14.57 -11.01
N LYS A 113 -7.23 -13.31 -10.61
CA LYS A 113 -8.19 -12.58 -9.81
C LYS A 113 -9.30 -12.06 -10.72
N LEU A 114 -10.54 -12.28 -10.35
CA LEU A 114 -11.70 -11.77 -11.05
C LEU A 114 -11.94 -10.31 -10.66
N LEU A 115 -11.87 -9.40 -11.61
CA LEU A 115 -12.18 -7.99 -11.37
C LEU A 115 -13.65 -7.69 -11.69
N THR A 116 -14.13 -8.24 -12.80
CA THR A 116 -15.53 -8.18 -13.23
C THR A 116 -15.90 -9.51 -13.90
N MET A 117 -17.15 -9.66 -14.30
CA MET A 117 -17.61 -10.82 -15.07
C MET A 117 -16.73 -11.11 -16.31
N HIS A 118 -16.16 -10.07 -16.92
CA HIS A 118 -15.43 -10.20 -18.18
C HIS A 118 -13.92 -9.91 -18.08
N VAL A 119 -13.46 -9.26 -16.99
CA VAL A 119 -12.07 -8.80 -16.84
C VAL A 119 -11.39 -9.54 -15.71
N ARG A 120 -10.20 -10.04 -16.00
CA ARG A 120 -9.36 -10.82 -15.06
C ARG A 120 -7.93 -10.31 -15.09
N ILE A 121 -7.24 -10.43 -13.96
CA ILE A 121 -5.83 -10.10 -13.84
C ILE A 121 -5.08 -11.31 -13.26
N SER A 122 -3.94 -11.65 -13.83
CA SER A 122 -3.09 -12.71 -13.34
C SER A 122 -2.57 -12.43 -11.93
N TYR A 123 -2.47 -13.44 -11.08
CA TYR A 123 -1.73 -13.37 -9.81
C TYR A 123 -0.21 -13.29 -10.02
N ASN A 124 0.29 -13.62 -11.20
CA ASN A 124 1.70 -13.46 -11.53
C ASN A 124 2.03 -11.99 -11.82
N MET A 125 2.33 -11.24 -10.77
CA MET A 125 2.65 -9.82 -10.86
C MET A 125 3.89 -9.52 -11.70
N ARG A 126 4.84 -10.47 -11.80
CA ARG A 126 6.05 -10.32 -12.63
C ARG A 126 5.72 -10.24 -14.12
N LYS A 127 4.62 -10.87 -14.55
CA LYS A 127 4.19 -10.88 -15.96
C LYS A 127 3.74 -9.51 -16.45
N HIS A 128 3.11 -8.71 -15.59
CA HIS A 128 2.51 -7.44 -15.99
C HIS A 128 2.99 -6.23 -15.16
N LEU A 129 3.94 -6.44 -14.23
CA LEU A 129 4.58 -5.41 -13.39
C LEU A 129 3.56 -4.53 -12.62
N ARG A 130 2.46 -5.15 -12.17
CA ARG A 130 1.39 -4.49 -11.39
C ARG A 130 1.03 -5.37 -10.21
N ASN A 131 0.71 -4.74 -9.07
CA ASN A 131 0.13 -5.46 -7.94
C ASN A 131 -1.34 -5.84 -8.22
N VAL A 132 -1.87 -6.74 -7.41
CA VAL A 132 -3.27 -7.19 -7.47
C VAL A 132 -4.14 -6.54 -6.39
N LEU A 133 -3.63 -5.49 -5.72
CA LEU A 133 -4.42 -4.70 -4.78
C LEU A 133 -5.64 -4.12 -5.51
N THR A 134 -6.81 -4.32 -4.92
CA THR A 134 -8.08 -3.92 -5.55
C THR A 134 -8.96 -3.24 -4.52
N VAL A 135 -9.43 -2.06 -4.85
CA VAL A 135 -10.45 -1.35 -4.07
C VAL A 135 -11.78 -1.46 -4.80
N VAL A 136 -12.81 -1.96 -4.10
CA VAL A 136 -14.16 -2.09 -4.63
C VAL A 136 -15.07 -1.12 -3.88
N ILE A 137 -15.55 -0.10 -4.58
CA ILE A 137 -16.36 0.97 -4.01
C ILE A 137 -17.81 0.81 -4.45
N GLY A 138 -18.74 0.96 -3.51
CA GLY A 138 -20.16 0.91 -3.78
C GLY A 138 -20.99 1.05 -2.50
N GLY A 139 -22.19 1.53 -2.59
CA GLY A 139 -23.14 1.64 -1.48
C GLY A 139 -23.58 0.28 -0.92
N SER A 140 -24.42 0.29 0.12
CA SER A 140 -25.05 -0.93 0.62
C SER A 140 -25.93 -1.55 -0.49
N GLY A 141 -25.94 -2.89 -0.58
CA GLY A 141 -26.72 -3.59 -1.60
C GLY A 141 -26.17 -3.55 -3.03
N SER A 142 -25.06 -2.82 -3.31
CA SER A 142 -24.47 -2.74 -4.66
C SER A 142 -23.85 -4.05 -5.17
N GLY A 143 -23.86 -5.11 -4.37
CA GLY A 143 -23.38 -6.43 -4.76
C GLY A 143 -21.87 -6.63 -4.64
N LYS A 144 -21.14 -5.81 -3.87
CA LYS A 144 -19.69 -5.97 -3.65
C LYS A 144 -19.31 -7.39 -3.22
N THR A 145 -20.00 -7.91 -2.20
CA THR A 145 -19.79 -9.27 -1.70
C THR A 145 -20.19 -10.30 -2.76
N ARG A 146 -21.39 -10.16 -3.34
CA ARG A 146 -21.96 -11.13 -4.28
C ARG A 146 -21.18 -11.24 -5.59
N PHE A 147 -20.75 -10.13 -6.16
CA PHE A 147 -20.16 -10.10 -7.51
C PHE A 147 -18.64 -10.01 -7.52
N PHE A 148 -18.01 -9.71 -6.37
CA PHE A 148 -16.57 -9.64 -6.29
C PHE A 148 -15.98 -10.61 -5.25
N ALA A 149 -16.36 -10.50 -3.97
CA ALA A 149 -15.74 -11.30 -2.90
C ALA A 149 -16.02 -12.80 -3.09
N LYS A 150 -17.29 -13.21 -3.10
CA LYS A 150 -17.67 -14.62 -3.23
C LYS A 150 -17.12 -15.31 -4.48
N PRO A 151 -17.22 -14.73 -5.71
CA PRO A 151 -16.64 -15.37 -6.89
C PRO A 151 -15.12 -15.58 -6.82
N ASN A 152 -14.39 -14.68 -6.14
CA ASN A 152 -12.96 -14.85 -5.92
C ASN A 152 -12.65 -15.94 -4.89
N LEU A 153 -13.41 -16.02 -3.78
CA LEU A 153 -13.29 -17.10 -2.79
C LEU A 153 -13.61 -18.46 -3.40
N MET A 154 -14.70 -18.56 -4.16
CA MET A 154 -15.13 -19.80 -4.82
C MET A 154 -14.15 -20.37 -5.83
N GLN A 155 -13.19 -19.58 -6.32
CA GLN A 155 -12.10 -20.09 -7.16
C GLN A 155 -11.19 -21.05 -6.39
N ALA A 156 -11.09 -20.91 -5.05
CA ALA A 156 -10.25 -21.74 -4.18
C ALA A 156 -8.84 -21.93 -4.76
N ASN A 157 -8.15 -20.84 -5.03
CA ASN A 157 -6.90 -20.82 -5.79
C ASN A 157 -5.70 -20.27 -5.02
N THR A 158 -5.93 -19.80 -3.79
CA THR A 158 -4.91 -19.27 -2.88
C THR A 158 -5.42 -19.37 -1.44
N SER A 159 -4.56 -19.19 -0.44
CA SER A 159 -5.02 -18.98 0.95
C SER A 159 -5.71 -17.63 1.08
N PHE A 160 -6.70 -17.57 1.97
CA PHE A 160 -7.52 -16.37 2.17
C PHE A 160 -7.53 -15.97 3.65
N VAL A 161 -7.47 -14.67 3.90
CA VAL A 161 -7.89 -14.06 5.16
C VAL A 161 -9.06 -13.15 4.85
N VAL A 162 -10.22 -13.41 5.45
CA VAL A 162 -11.48 -12.74 5.11
C VAL A 162 -12.05 -12.07 6.35
N LEU A 163 -12.21 -10.75 6.30
CA LEU A 163 -12.98 -10.01 7.30
C LEU A 163 -14.46 -10.06 6.90
N ASP A 164 -15.25 -10.80 7.66
CA ASP A 164 -16.66 -11.08 7.34
C ASP A 164 -17.61 -10.70 8.49
N PRO A 165 -17.86 -9.39 8.71
CA PRO A 165 -18.64 -8.91 9.87
C PRO A 165 -20.07 -9.45 9.94
N LYS A 166 -20.61 -10.02 8.86
CA LYS A 166 -21.97 -10.57 8.78
C LYS A 166 -22.01 -12.10 8.67
N GLY A 167 -20.86 -12.76 8.56
CA GLY A 167 -20.76 -14.20 8.33
C GLY A 167 -21.32 -14.67 6.99
N GLU A 168 -21.57 -13.75 6.03
CA GLU A 168 -22.16 -14.08 4.72
C GLU A 168 -21.21 -14.87 3.83
N ASN A 169 -19.91 -14.56 3.86
CA ASN A 169 -18.93 -15.27 3.05
C ASN A 169 -18.71 -16.68 3.59
N LEU A 170 -18.55 -16.82 4.91
CA LEU A 170 -18.40 -18.12 5.56
C LEU A 170 -19.59 -19.03 5.25
N ARG A 171 -20.82 -18.55 5.51
CA ARG A 171 -22.04 -19.31 5.28
C ARG A 171 -22.21 -19.77 3.84
N ASP A 172 -21.86 -18.93 2.87
CA ASP A 172 -22.14 -19.20 1.47
C ASP A 172 -20.97 -19.91 0.75
N THR A 173 -19.74 -19.85 1.29
CA THR A 173 -18.55 -20.40 0.62
C THR A 173 -17.71 -21.33 1.48
N GLY A 174 -17.91 -21.37 2.81
CA GLY A 174 -17.10 -22.16 3.74
C GLY A 174 -17.08 -23.64 3.38
N TYR A 175 -18.26 -24.25 3.26
CA TYR A 175 -18.39 -25.67 2.90
C TYR A 175 -17.71 -26.01 1.55
N LEU A 176 -17.84 -25.14 0.55
CA LEU A 176 -17.17 -25.33 -0.74
C LEU A 176 -15.64 -25.30 -0.62
N LEU A 177 -15.10 -24.47 0.27
CA LEU A 177 -13.67 -24.41 0.53
C LEU A 177 -13.19 -25.67 1.24
N GLU A 178 -13.93 -26.16 2.24
CA GLU A 178 -13.64 -27.44 2.92
C GLU A 178 -13.66 -28.63 1.95
N GLU A 179 -14.67 -28.70 1.08
CA GLU A 179 -14.76 -29.71 0.00
C GLU A 179 -13.54 -29.68 -0.94
N LYS A 180 -12.91 -28.51 -1.12
CA LYS A 180 -11.70 -28.33 -1.92
C LYS A 180 -10.42 -28.55 -1.12
N GLY A 181 -10.51 -29.02 0.12
CA GLY A 181 -9.38 -29.36 0.97
C GLY A 181 -8.77 -28.16 1.71
N TYR A 182 -9.52 -27.07 1.86
CA TYR A 182 -9.08 -25.95 2.69
C TYR A 182 -9.41 -26.24 4.15
N GLU A 183 -8.49 -25.91 5.01
CA GLU A 183 -8.74 -25.78 6.42
C GLU A 183 -9.37 -24.39 6.69
N VAL A 184 -10.63 -24.39 7.15
CA VAL A 184 -11.38 -23.16 7.42
C VAL A 184 -11.34 -22.86 8.90
N ARG A 185 -10.60 -21.83 9.28
CA ARG A 185 -10.52 -21.33 10.66
C ARG A 185 -11.39 -20.08 10.80
N VAL A 186 -12.14 -19.99 11.90
CA VAL A 186 -13.11 -18.91 12.13
C VAL A 186 -12.86 -18.30 13.49
N LEU A 187 -12.49 -17.01 13.51
CA LEU A 187 -12.49 -16.20 14.73
C LEU A 187 -13.78 -15.38 14.79
N ASP A 188 -14.75 -15.84 15.59
CA ASP A 188 -16.05 -15.19 15.77
C ASP A 188 -16.11 -14.44 17.10
N LEU A 189 -15.97 -13.12 17.03
CA LEU A 189 -16.01 -12.23 18.21
C LEU A 189 -17.45 -11.85 18.62
N ILE A 190 -18.46 -12.33 17.90
CA ILE A 190 -19.88 -12.13 18.22
C ILE A 190 -20.40 -13.36 18.97
N ASN A 191 -20.13 -14.56 18.43
CA ASN A 191 -20.53 -15.84 19.02
C ASN A 191 -19.27 -16.62 19.44
N MET A 192 -18.58 -16.12 20.45
CA MET A 192 -17.27 -16.64 20.88
C MET A 192 -17.29 -18.14 21.23
N GLU A 193 -18.43 -18.66 21.67
CA GLU A 193 -18.62 -20.11 21.98
C GLU A 193 -18.48 -21.02 20.73
N LYS A 194 -18.65 -20.45 19.52
CA LYS A 194 -18.53 -21.17 18.24
C LYS A 194 -17.26 -20.81 17.48
N SER A 195 -16.42 -20.03 18.10
CA SER A 195 -15.14 -19.57 17.53
C SER A 195 -14.05 -20.61 17.75
N HIS A 196 -13.08 -20.66 16.82
CA HIS A 196 -11.77 -21.21 17.13
C HIS A 196 -11.06 -20.30 18.11
N CYS A 197 -10.26 -20.89 18.98
CA CYS A 197 -9.49 -20.17 19.97
C CYS A 197 -8.27 -19.51 19.34
N TYR A 198 -7.86 -18.39 19.94
CA TYR A 198 -6.67 -17.64 19.52
C TYR A 198 -5.88 -17.21 20.75
N ASN A 199 -4.74 -17.86 20.97
CA ASN A 199 -3.81 -17.50 22.02
C ASN A 199 -2.61 -16.77 21.45
N PRO A 200 -2.46 -15.45 21.66
CA PRO A 200 -1.35 -14.67 21.09
C PRO A 200 0.02 -15.12 21.61
N PHE A 201 0.13 -15.81 22.75
CA PHE A 201 1.41 -16.29 23.27
C PHE A 201 2.08 -17.30 22.34
N VAL A 202 1.34 -18.14 21.64
CA VAL A 202 1.85 -19.13 20.68
C VAL A 202 2.65 -18.47 19.55
N TYR A 203 2.38 -17.20 19.25
CA TYR A 203 3.03 -16.46 18.17
C TYR A 203 4.21 -15.60 18.64
N LEU A 204 4.54 -15.58 19.93
CA LEU A 204 5.67 -14.83 20.47
C LEU A 204 6.96 -15.63 20.26
N LYS A 205 7.89 -15.11 19.48
CA LYS A 205 9.16 -15.77 19.13
C LYS A 205 10.35 -15.17 19.86
N ASP A 206 10.28 -13.88 20.16
CA ASP A 206 11.35 -13.12 20.81
C ASP A 206 10.81 -12.00 21.70
N ASP A 207 11.71 -11.33 22.42
CA ASP A 207 11.38 -10.21 23.31
C ASP A 207 10.68 -9.05 22.56
N ASN A 208 10.99 -8.84 21.27
CA ASN A 208 10.38 -7.79 20.49
C ASN A 208 8.90 -8.10 20.21
N ASP A 209 8.54 -9.37 20.02
CA ASP A 209 7.16 -9.77 19.82
C ASP A 209 6.32 -9.55 21.08
N VAL A 210 6.88 -9.80 22.28
CA VAL A 210 6.26 -9.47 23.57
C VAL A 210 6.02 -7.96 23.67
N GLN A 211 7.03 -7.15 23.38
CA GLN A 211 6.89 -5.68 23.39
C GLN A 211 5.84 -5.19 22.37
N ARG A 212 5.77 -5.79 21.17
CA ARG A 212 4.75 -5.48 20.18
C ARG A 212 3.35 -5.84 20.66
N LEU A 213 3.20 -7.00 21.28
CA LEU A 213 1.91 -7.42 21.84
C LEU A 213 1.41 -6.41 22.86
N VAL A 214 2.23 -6.06 23.87
CA VAL A 214 1.88 -5.08 24.90
C VAL A 214 1.59 -3.70 24.28
N THR A 215 2.46 -3.22 23.39
CA THR A 215 2.25 -1.93 22.72
C THR A 215 0.93 -1.88 21.94
N ASN A 216 0.61 -2.95 21.20
CA ASN A 216 -0.62 -3.03 20.43
C ASN A 216 -1.86 -3.11 21.33
N LEU A 217 -1.77 -3.84 22.43
CA LEU A 217 -2.85 -3.94 23.41
C LEU A 217 -3.17 -2.56 24.01
N PHE A 218 -2.14 -1.83 24.48
CA PHE A 218 -2.33 -0.49 25.03
C PHE A 218 -2.90 0.47 23.99
N LYS A 219 -2.40 0.45 22.75
CA LYS A 219 -2.99 1.26 21.65
C LYS A 219 -4.44 0.90 21.36
N ALA A 220 -4.78 -0.37 21.35
CA ALA A 220 -6.12 -0.85 21.05
C ALA A 220 -7.14 -0.54 22.19
N THR A 221 -6.67 -0.49 23.43
CA THR A 221 -7.51 -0.23 24.61
C THR A 221 -7.54 1.24 25.02
N THR A 222 -6.77 2.12 24.35
CA THR A 222 -6.86 3.56 24.60
C THR A 222 -8.15 4.12 24.01
N PRO A 223 -9.02 4.78 24.82
CA PRO A 223 -10.25 5.37 24.31
C PRO A 223 -10.00 6.41 23.22
N LYS A 224 -10.79 6.39 22.16
CA LYS A 224 -10.66 7.37 21.06
C LYS A 224 -10.94 8.78 21.60
N GLY A 225 -9.98 9.68 21.44
CA GLY A 225 -10.10 11.08 21.87
C GLY A 225 -9.59 11.36 23.28
N SER A 226 -9.23 10.36 24.09
CA SER A 226 -8.50 10.57 25.33
C SER A 226 -7.01 10.70 24.99
N GLN A 227 -6.49 11.92 24.98
CA GLN A 227 -5.07 12.09 25.25
C GLN A 227 -4.90 11.91 26.77
N SER A 228 -4.21 10.87 27.19
CA SER A 228 -3.76 10.76 28.59
C SER A 228 -2.95 12.04 28.87
N ASN A 229 -3.43 12.88 29.79
CA ASN A 229 -2.71 14.06 30.20
C ASN A 229 -1.37 13.71 30.88
N ASP A 230 -1.21 12.47 31.30
CA ASP A 230 -0.01 11.95 31.93
C ASP A 230 0.30 10.54 31.39
N PRO A 231 1.28 10.40 30.49
CA PRO A 231 1.70 9.11 29.94
C PRO A 231 2.39 8.19 30.97
N PHE A 232 2.70 8.67 32.16
CA PHE A 232 3.34 7.91 33.23
C PHE A 232 2.55 6.65 33.58
N TRP A 233 1.24 6.76 33.80
CA TRP A 233 0.38 5.66 34.22
C TRP A 233 0.32 4.52 33.20
N ASP A 234 0.19 4.86 31.93
CA ASP A 234 0.17 3.87 30.84
C ASP A 234 1.55 3.22 30.67
N THR A 235 2.63 3.97 30.82
CA THR A 235 4.00 3.44 30.75
C THR A 235 4.27 2.48 31.89
N ALA A 236 3.95 2.87 33.14
CA ALA A 236 4.14 2.04 34.33
C ALA A 236 3.25 0.76 34.28
N ALA A 237 1.99 0.90 33.84
CA ALA A 237 1.12 -0.25 33.64
C ALA A 237 1.64 -1.21 32.55
N SER A 238 2.26 -0.67 31.50
CA SER A 238 2.88 -1.51 30.46
C SER A 238 4.11 -2.24 30.96
N MET A 239 4.89 -1.66 31.88
CA MET A 239 6.05 -2.34 32.53
C MET A 239 5.57 -3.53 33.36
N LEU A 240 4.52 -3.38 34.17
CA LEU A 240 3.94 -4.50 34.90
C LEU A 240 3.45 -5.59 33.94
N LEU A 241 2.74 -5.25 32.89
CA LEU A 241 2.24 -6.24 31.91
C LEU A 241 3.40 -6.95 31.20
N LEU A 242 4.48 -6.23 30.86
CA LEU A 242 5.69 -6.82 30.28
C LEU A 242 6.33 -7.82 31.25
N ALA A 243 6.43 -7.48 32.55
CA ALA A 243 6.96 -8.38 33.57
C ALA A 243 6.16 -9.69 33.63
N LEU A 244 4.80 -9.60 33.65
CA LEU A 244 3.93 -10.76 33.71
C LEU A 244 4.04 -11.64 32.47
N ILE A 245 4.00 -11.04 31.26
CA ILE A 245 4.08 -11.79 30.01
C ILE A 245 5.46 -12.43 29.84
N PHE A 246 6.57 -11.72 30.15
CA PHE A 246 7.89 -12.31 30.09
C PHE A 246 8.07 -13.44 31.09
N TYR A 247 7.47 -13.33 32.28
CA TYR A 247 7.48 -14.43 33.24
C TYR A 247 6.79 -15.67 32.66
N LEU A 248 5.57 -15.52 32.15
CA LEU A 248 4.81 -16.61 31.55
C LEU A 248 5.54 -17.21 30.33
N GLN A 249 6.11 -16.39 29.48
CA GLN A 249 6.76 -16.85 28.25
C GLN A 249 8.01 -17.70 28.52
N TYR A 250 8.77 -17.40 29.59
CA TYR A 250 10.06 -18.03 29.83
C TYR A 250 10.10 -19.03 30.99
N GLU A 251 9.23 -18.89 31.97
CA GLU A 251 9.28 -19.68 33.20
C GLU A 251 8.02 -20.56 33.41
N ALA A 252 6.91 -20.24 32.77
CA ALA A 252 5.69 -21.00 32.92
C ALA A 252 5.54 -22.11 31.84
N PRO A 253 4.85 -23.22 32.15
CA PRO A 253 4.51 -24.25 31.17
C PRO A 253 3.57 -23.68 30.09
N GLU A 254 3.58 -24.32 28.89
CA GLU A 254 2.82 -23.82 27.71
C GLU A 254 1.32 -23.64 28.00
N GLU A 255 0.75 -24.49 28.83
CA GLU A 255 -0.69 -24.43 29.20
C GLU A 255 -1.04 -23.15 29.99
N GLU A 256 -0.07 -22.57 30.67
CA GLU A 256 -0.23 -21.34 31.46
C GLU A 256 0.14 -20.08 30.69
N GLN A 257 0.73 -20.20 29.51
CA GLN A 257 1.12 -19.08 28.65
C GLN A 257 -0.11 -18.51 27.92
N ASN A 258 -0.97 -17.77 28.64
CA ASN A 258 -2.22 -17.21 28.11
C ASN A 258 -2.69 -15.99 28.91
N PHE A 259 -3.67 -15.24 28.38
CA PHE A 259 -4.23 -14.07 29.05
C PHE A 259 -5.03 -14.39 30.34
N PRO A 260 -5.80 -15.47 30.46
CA PRO A 260 -6.36 -15.87 31.73
C PRO A 260 -5.35 -15.93 32.86
N MET A 261 -4.15 -16.50 32.63
CA MET A 261 -3.08 -16.56 33.61
C MET A 261 -2.48 -15.18 33.93
N VAL A 262 -2.34 -14.30 32.93
CA VAL A 262 -1.95 -12.89 33.17
C VAL A 262 -2.93 -12.23 34.16
N MET A 263 -4.23 -12.44 33.97
CA MET A 263 -5.26 -11.89 34.86
C MET A 263 -5.19 -12.48 36.28
N GLU A 264 -4.86 -13.75 36.40
CA GLU A 264 -4.68 -14.42 37.67
C GLU A 264 -3.45 -13.91 38.41
N MET A 265 -2.32 -13.79 37.74
CA MET A 265 -1.10 -13.18 38.28
C MET A 265 -1.35 -11.73 38.73
N LEU A 266 -2.09 -10.94 37.94
CA LEU A 266 -2.41 -9.56 38.30
C LEU A 266 -3.25 -9.50 39.59
N ARG A 267 -4.19 -10.43 39.78
CA ARG A 267 -4.98 -10.53 41.03
C ARG A 267 -4.12 -11.01 42.21
N ALA A 268 -3.21 -11.95 41.97
CA ALA A 268 -2.29 -12.44 42.98
C ALA A 268 -1.29 -11.37 43.49
N GLY A 269 -1.07 -10.32 42.69
CA GLY A 269 -0.19 -9.19 43.00
C GLY A 269 -0.90 -8.06 43.79
N GLU A 270 -1.93 -8.33 44.58
CA GLU A 270 -2.65 -7.31 45.33
C GLU A 270 -1.72 -6.49 46.22
N VAL A 271 -1.75 -5.15 46.06
CA VAL A 271 -0.98 -4.21 46.91
C VAL A 271 -1.86 -3.72 48.07
N ARG A 272 -1.35 -3.75 49.30
CA ARG A 272 -1.96 -3.20 50.51
C ARG A 272 -1.31 -1.87 50.87
N GLU A 273 -2.15 -0.81 50.96
CA GLU A 273 -1.67 0.55 51.30
C GLU A 273 -1.43 0.74 52.82
N ASP A 274 -2.02 -0.14 53.61
CA ASP A 274 -1.98 -0.10 55.09
C ASP A 274 -0.82 -0.91 55.69
N ASP A 275 -0.10 -1.69 54.87
CA ASP A 275 1.02 -2.53 55.30
C ASP A 275 2.16 -2.50 54.28
N ASP A 276 3.15 -1.64 54.51
CA ASP A 276 4.33 -1.49 53.65
C ASP A 276 5.25 -2.74 53.64
N GLN A 277 5.02 -3.70 54.56
CA GLN A 277 5.80 -4.96 54.62
C GLN A 277 5.06 -6.12 54.00
N TYR A 278 3.85 -5.90 53.51
CA TYR A 278 3.07 -6.96 52.88
C TYR A 278 3.71 -7.38 51.55
N GLN A 279 3.99 -8.65 51.46
CA GLN A 279 4.42 -9.31 50.23
C GLN A 279 3.28 -10.12 49.64
N SER A 280 2.92 -9.82 48.42
CA SER A 280 1.91 -10.56 47.66
C SER A 280 2.49 -11.88 47.14
N PRO A 281 1.66 -12.90 46.81
CA PRO A 281 2.11 -14.10 46.11
C PRO A 281 2.89 -13.82 44.82
N LEU A 282 2.59 -12.72 44.17
CA LEU A 282 3.31 -12.27 42.96
C LEU A 282 4.71 -11.79 43.31
N ASP A 283 4.88 -11.04 44.43
CA ASP A 283 6.19 -10.58 44.89
C ASP A 283 7.09 -11.77 45.20
N GLU A 284 6.59 -12.76 45.94
CA GLU A 284 7.33 -13.99 46.24
C GLU A 284 7.75 -14.77 44.98
N LEU A 285 6.89 -14.74 43.95
CA LEU A 285 7.16 -15.40 42.67
C LEU A 285 8.35 -14.74 41.94
N PHE A 286 8.38 -13.41 41.93
CA PHE A 286 9.45 -12.65 41.29
C PHE A 286 10.74 -12.67 42.13
N GLU A 287 10.68 -12.69 43.46
CA GLU A 287 11.84 -12.88 44.33
C GLU A 287 12.54 -14.24 44.09
N ARG A 288 11.75 -15.31 43.96
CA ARG A 288 12.30 -16.65 43.64
C ARG A 288 12.98 -16.63 42.25
N LEU A 289 12.39 -15.96 41.27
CA LEU A 289 13.02 -15.82 39.95
C LEU A 289 14.29 -14.98 40.02
N GLU A 290 14.29 -13.89 40.80
CA GLU A 290 15.49 -13.06 41.03
C GLU A 290 16.63 -13.84 41.66
N MET A 291 16.34 -14.67 42.68
CA MET A 291 17.36 -15.56 43.32
C MET A 291 17.95 -16.55 42.30
N LYS A 292 17.15 -17.03 41.33
CA LYS A 292 17.57 -17.95 40.27
C LYS A 292 18.35 -17.25 39.16
N ASN A 293 17.88 -16.10 38.73
CA ASN A 293 18.44 -15.31 37.64
C ASN A 293 18.17 -13.80 37.82
N PRO A 294 19.07 -13.05 38.47
CA PRO A 294 18.92 -11.63 38.72
C PRO A 294 18.82 -10.77 37.44
N GLU A 295 19.39 -11.27 36.34
CA GLU A 295 19.42 -10.58 35.04
C GLU A 295 18.22 -10.91 34.15
N HIS A 296 17.28 -11.73 34.65
CA HIS A 296 16.08 -12.10 33.88
C HIS A 296 15.27 -10.89 33.51
N ILE A 297 14.83 -10.82 32.21
CA ILE A 297 14.11 -9.67 31.69
C ILE A 297 12.81 -9.36 32.46
N ALA A 298 12.07 -10.39 32.86
CA ALA A 298 10.84 -10.23 33.66
C ALA A 298 11.14 -9.58 35.02
N VAL A 299 12.25 -9.97 35.68
CA VAL A 299 12.69 -9.39 36.96
C VAL A 299 13.04 -7.91 36.81
N LYS A 300 13.73 -7.53 35.73
CA LYS A 300 14.06 -6.13 35.45
C LYS A 300 12.79 -5.25 35.34
N TYR A 301 11.82 -5.66 34.52
CA TYR A 301 10.56 -4.94 34.38
C TYR A 301 9.74 -4.92 35.68
N TYR A 302 9.76 -6.01 36.45
CA TYR A 302 9.08 -6.07 37.74
C TYR A 302 9.67 -5.10 38.75
N LYS A 303 11.00 -5.03 38.84
CA LYS A 303 11.70 -4.08 39.71
C LYS A 303 11.42 -2.64 39.35
N ASP A 304 11.42 -2.31 38.05
CA ASP A 304 11.11 -0.99 37.57
C ASP A 304 9.68 -0.57 37.99
N TYR A 305 8.72 -1.49 37.86
CA TYR A 305 7.36 -1.28 38.35
C TYR A 305 7.35 -1.14 39.88
N HIS A 306 8.00 -2.03 40.62
CA HIS A 306 7.94 -2.14 42.10
C HIS A 306 8.73 -1.05 42.82
N SER A 307 9.45 -0.17 42.13
CA SER A 307 10.24 0.92 42.72
C SER A 307 9.38 2.07 43.31
N GLY A 308 8.05 2.05 43.07
CA GLY A 308 7.12 3.06 43.54
C GLY A 308 6.62 2.83 44.99
N SER A 309 5.95 3.84 45.55
CA SER A 309 5.22 3.68 46.82
C SER A 309 4.00 2.76 46.66
N ALA A 310 3.54 2.10 47.73
CA ALA A 310 2.37 1.21 47.71
C ALA A 310 1.14 1.87 47.05
N LYS A 311 0.86 3.15 47.34
CA LYS A 311 -0.22 3.90 46.70
C LYS A 311 -0.04 4.06 45.18
N THR A 312 1.20 4.28 44.74
CA THR A 312 1.52 4.35 43.30
C THR A 312 1.34 3.01 42.61
N LEU A 313 1.84 1.92 43.22
CA LEU A 313 1.71 0.55 42.72
C LEU A 313 0.24 0.16 42.57
N LYS A 314 -0.59 0.47 43.58
CA LYS A 314 -2.06 0.23 43.52
C LYS A 314 -2.71 0.96 42.35
N SER A 315 -2.34 2.21 42.11
CA SER A 315 -2.86 2.99 40.98
C SER A 315 -2.44 2.44 39.63
N ILE A 316 -1.20 1.93 39.51
CA ILE A 316 -0.69 1.26 38.32
C ILE A 316 -1.47 -0.05 38.04
N GLN A 317 -1.71 -0.86 39.09
CA GLN A 317 -2.50 -2.10 38.96
C GLN A 317 -3.95 -1.80 38.52
N ILE A 318 -4.59 -0.78 39.07
CA ILE A 318 -5.93 -0.36 38.65
C ILE A 318 -5.92 0.07 37.18
N THR A 319 -4.90 0.81 36.76
CA THR A 319 -4.77 1.23 35.36
C THR A 319 -4.62 0.00 34.44
N LEU A 320 -3.77 -0.97 34.79
CA LEU A 320 -3.60 -2.20 34.02
C LEU A 320 -4.91 -3.02 34.00
N ALA A 321 -5.55 -3.20 35.15
CA ALA A 321 -6.82 -3.92 35.25
C ALA A 321 -7.91 -3.28 34.37
N ALA A 322 -7.97 -1.95 34.32
CA ALA A 322 -8.89 -1.24 33.42
C ALA A 322 -8.57 -1.46 31.94
N ARG A 323 -7.30 -1.55 31.56
CA ARG A 323 -6.89 -1.88 30.18
C ARG A 323 -7.24 -3.32 29.79
N LEU A 324 -7.20 -4.24 30.74
CA LEU A 324 -7.48 -5.67 30.58
C LEU A 324 -8.91 -6.06 30.97
N GLU A 325 -9.79 -5.09 31.27
CA GLU A 325 -11.16 -5.34 31.77
C GLU A 325 -11.91 -6.42 30.97
N LYS A 326 -11.80 -6.38 29.63
CA LYS A 326 -12.52 -7.30 28.76
C LYS A 326 -12.11 -8.76 28.93
N PHE A 327 -10.88 -9.04 29.34
CA PHE A 327 -10.40 -10.39 29.61
C PHE A 327 -11.02 -11.02 30.87
N ASN A 328 -11.78 -10.26 31.67
CA ASN A 328 -12.63 -10.79 32.73
C ASN A 328 -13.90 -11.50 32.23
N LEU A 329 -14.28 -11.29 30.94
CA LEU A 329 -15.41 -12.00 30.36
C LEU A 329 -15.02 -13.46 30.12
N SER A 330 -15.82 -14.39 30.68
CA SER A 330 -15.55 -15.83 30.57
C SER A 330 -15.41 -16.32 29.14
N SER A 331 -16.20 -15.75 28.22
CA SER A 331 -16.11 -16.08 26.79
C SER A 331 -14.79 -15.64 26.15
N LEU A 332 -14.27 -14.44 26.48
CA LEU A 332 -12.98 -13.98 25.97
C LEU A 332 -11.81 -14.71 26.65
N ALA A 333 -11.93 -15.00 27.95
CA ALA A 333 -10.96 -15.81 28.64
C ALA A 333 -10.82 -17.20 27.99
N ALA A 334 -11.95 -17.88 27.73
CA ALA A 334 -11.93 -19.18 27.05
C ALA A 334 -11.34 -19.07 25.61
N LEU A 335 -11.69 -18.01 24.87
CA LEU A 335 -11.20 -17.77 23.50
C LEU A 335 -9.68 -17.60 23.44
N THR A 336 -9.07 -17.06 24.52
CA THR A 336 -7.62 -16.74 24.56
C THR A 336 -6.81 -17.72 25.41
N ALA A 337 -7.42 -18.78 25.93
CA ALA A 337 -6.76 -19.78 26.75
C ALA A 337 -5.92 -20.78 25.93
N THR A 338 -6.41 -21.16 24.76
CA THR A 338 -5.76 -22.13 23.85
C THR A 338 -5.69 -21.55 22.43
N ASP A 339 -4.98 -22.21 21.53
CA ASP A 339 -4.84 -21.80 20.14
C ASP A 339 -5.31 -22.89 19.18
N ASP A 340 -6.21 -22.54 18.26
CA ASP A 340 -6.73 -23.41 17.20
C ASP A 340 -6.44 -22.83 15.78
N LEU A 341 -5.82 -21.64 15.67
CA LEU A 341 -5.62 -20.90 14.41
C LEU A 341 -4.32 -21.25 13.67
#